data_89bf6ed420785ae0463f8168e0f0ff14
#
_entry.id   89bf6ed420785ae0463f8168e0f0ff14
#
_cell.length_a   1.000
_cell.length_b   1.000
_cell.length_c   1.000
_cell.angle_alpha   90.00
_cell.angle_beta   90.00
_cell.angle_gamma   90.00
#
_symmetry.space_group_name_H-M   'P 1'
#
loop_
_entity.id
_entity.type
_entity.pdbx_description
1 polymer ?
#
loop_
_entity_poly.entity_id
_entity_poly.type
_entity_poly.pdbx_seq_one_letter_code
_entity_poly.pdbx_strand_id
1 'polypeptide(L)'
;TFMNAFTSSDWTAYPFASKNRKDFNNLLNVYLDATFFSRLHELDFAQEGHRLEFAEPDNPASELQYKGVVYNEMKGAMSSADSVLWQTMSKHLFPTTTYHYNSGGEPDHIPNLTYEELISFYENHYHPSNAVFMTYGDIPACEHHQAFEELALSRFERLDTNIGVGDEIRYPAPIKVEEAYASDDDNPDKCHVVIGWLLGKSTNLSELFRYQLLSSVLLDNSGSPLLKALETSELGSAPSGICGLEDSNREVSFIAGLEGCAFSVRDKVEALVLDTLQSLTDQSLPQEQVEAALHQLELSQREISGDSYPYGLQLILTGLSTAVHRGDPIKLLNIDQALADLREA
;
A
#
# COMPACT_ATOMS: atom_id res chain seq x y z
N THR A 1 16.01 19.70 -1.33
CA THR A 1 15.61 18.96 -0.11
C THR A 1 14.27 18.28 -0.35
N PHE A 2 14.18 17.02 -0.05
CA PHE A 2 12.95 16.24 -0.01
C PHE A 2 12.67 15.86 1.44
N MET A 3 11.40 15.96 1.85
CA MET A 3 10.94 15.58 3.20
C MET A 3 9.50 15.06 3.07
N ASN A 4 9.20 13.95 3.71
CA ASN A 4 7.84 13.41 3.74
C ASN A 4 7.65 12.42 4.90
N ALA A 5 6.43 11.95 5.08
CA ALA A 5 6.07 10.77 5.85
C ALA A 5 5.07 9.96 5.03
N PHE A 6 5.23 8.65 5.02
CA PHE A 6 4.34 7.72 4.33
C PHE A 6 3.80 6.71 5.32
N THR A 7 2.51 6.42 5.25
CA THR A 7 1.86 5.38 6.04
C THR A 7 1.23 4.36 5.10
N SER A 8 1.48 3.09 5.36
CA SER A 8 0.85 1.96 4.71
C SER A 8 0.20 1.06 5.76
N SER A 9 -0.30 -0.08 5.35
CA SER A 9 -1.07 -0.97 6.24
C SER A 9 -0.24 -1.60 7.37
N ASP A 10 1.07 -1.73 7.21
CA ASP A 10 1.97 -2.40 8.17
C ASP A 10 3.31 -1.70 8.40
N TRP A 11 3.48 -0.50 7.85
CA TRP A 11 4.66 0.33 8.09
C TRP A 11 4.35 1.83 8.01
N THR A 12 5.16 2.60 8.67
CA THR A 12 5.25 4.05 8.49
C THR A 12 6.71 4.40 8.23
N ALA A 13 6.98 5.19 7.20
CA ALA A 13 8.32 5.62 6.83
C ALA A 13 8.45 7.13 6.88
N TYR A 14 9.60 7.59 7.33
CA TYR A 14 9.97 9.01 7.44
C TYR A 14 11.17 9.30 6.54
N PRO A 15 10.97 9.40 5.20
CA PRO A 15 12.06 9.63 4.28
C PRO A 15 12.43 11.10 4.16
N PHE A 16 13.73 11.35 4.01
CA PHE A 16 14.25 12.63 3.57
C PHE A 16 15.43 12.44 2.62
N ALA A 17 15.69 13.45 1.79
CA ALA A 17 16.86 13.45 0.91
C ALA A 17 17.41 14.87 0.74
N SER A 18 18.73 14.99 0.75
CA SER A 18 19.43 16.23 0.45
C SER A 18 20.79 15.96 -0.18
N LYS A 19 21.17 16.78 -1.17
CA LYS A 19 22.52 16.78 -1.75
C LYS A 19 23.50 17.62 -0.92
N ASN A 20 23.02 18.41 0.03
CA ASN A 20 23.84 19.24 0.91
C ASN A 20 24.12 18.48 2.21
N ARG A 21 25.38 18.23 2.52
CA ARG A 21 25.79 17.46 3.70
C ARG A 21 25.32 18.06 5.03
N LYS A 22 25.38 19.40 5.17
CA LYS A 22 24.94 20.07 6.39
C LYS A 22 23.41 19.95 6.56
N ASP A 23 22.67 20.12 5.48
CA ASP A 23 21.22 19.95 5.45
C ASP A 23 20.83 18.51 5.75
N PHE A 24 21.50 17.53 5.13
CA PHE A 24 21.29 16.11 5.41
C PHE A 24 21.48 15.77 6.89
N ASN A 25 22.58 16.22 7.50
CA ASN A 25 22.85 15.98 8.91
C ASN A 25 21.82 16.64 9.82
N ASN A 26 21.35 17.85 9.46
CA ASN A 26 20.30 18.55 10.20
C ASN A 26 18.97 17.78 10.11
N LEU A 27 18.58 17.32 8.91
CA LEU A 27 17.40 16.50 8.71
C LEU A 27 17.47 15.18 9.47
N LEU A 28 18.63 14.51 9.47
CA LEU A 28 18.83 13.29 10.24
C LEU A 28 18.55 13.50 11.73
N ASN A 29 19.07 14.58 12.31
CA ASN A 29 18.78 14.92 13.71
C ASN A 29 17.30 15.14 13.96
N VAL A 30 16.64 15.94 13.11
CA VAL A 30 15.20 16.25 13.24
C VAL A 30 14.35 14.99 13.11
N TYR A 31 14.65 14.14 12.12
CA TYR A 31 13.86 12.94 11.88
C TYR A 31 14.03 11.87 12.96
N LEU A 32 15.24 11.69 13.47
CA LEU A 32 15.49 10.79 14.62
C LEU A 32 14.78 11.28 15.88
N ASP A 33 14.84 12.59 16.15
CA ASP A 33 14.18 13.20 17.30
C ASP A 33 12.65 13.08 17.17
N ALA A 34 12.09 13.45 16.02
CA ALA A 34 10.66 13.39 15.78
C ALA A 34 10.12 11.95 15.82
N THR A 35 10.88 10.96 15.33
CA THR A 35 10.43 9.57 15.29
C THR A 35 10.52 8.90 16.66
N PHE A 36 11.63 9.05 17.38
CA PHE A 36 11.90 8.27 18.60
C PHE A 36 11.69 9.05 19.92
N PHE A 37 11.58 10.37 19.85
CA PHE A 37 11.45 11.25 21.02
C PHE A 37 10.30 12.25 20.88
N SER A 38 9.27 11.88 20.13
CA SER A 38 8.09 12.71 19.95
C SER A 38 7.42 13.00 21.29
N ARG A 39 7.01 14.25 21.49
CA ARG A 39 6.34 14.67 22.74
C ARG A 39 4.89 14.23 22.82
N LEU A 40 4.25 14.02 21.69
CA LEU A 40 2.84 13.59 21.57
C LEU A 40 1.94 14.30 22.58
N HIS A 41 1.90 15.64 22.53
CA HIS A 41 1.12 16.40 23.50
C HIS A 41 -0.39 16.14 23.29
N GLU A 42 -1.18 16.08 24.36
CA GLU A 42 -2.62 15.83 24.29
C GLU A 42 -3.37 16.81 23.39
N LEU A 43 -2.94 18.08 23.33
CA LEU A 43 -3.51 19.07 22.41
C LEU A 43 -3.18 18.79 20.95
N ASP A 44 -2.04 18.16 20.65
CA ASP A 44 -1.69 17.73 19.29
C ASP A 44 -2.61 16.56 18.88
N PHE A 45 -2.89 15.62 19.79
CA PHE A 45 -3.87 14.56 19.54
C PHE A 45 -5.26 15.15 19.24
N ALA A 46 -5.71 16.13 20.00
CA ALA A 46 -7.00 16.78 19.78
C ALA A 46 -7.05 17.57 18.46
N GLN A 47 -5.94 18.18 18.06
CA GLN A 47 -5.86 18.94 16.81
C GLN A 47 -5.77 18.02 15.59
N GLU A 48 -4.85 17.06 15.62
CA GLU A 48 -4.55 16.20 14.47
C GLU A 48 -5.52 15.02 14.38
N GLY A 49 -5.82 14.37 15.49
CA GLY A 49 -6.71 13.21 15.55
C GLY A 49 -8.17 13.58 15.43
N HIS A 50 -8.80 13.85 16.56
CA HIS A 50 -10.20 14.27 16.63
C HIS A 50 -10.51 15.04 17.90
N ARG A 51 -11.55 15.88 17.84
CA ARG A 51 -12.15 16.58 18.96
C ARG A 51 -13.61 16.92 18.67
N LEU A 52 -14.38 17.18 19.71
CA LEU A 52 -15.71 17.81 19.58
C LEU A 52 -15.57 19.33 19.56
N GLU A 53 -16.24 19.95 18.61
CA GLU A 53 -16.24 21.40 18.43
C GLU A 53 -17.63 21.86 17.95
N PHE A 54 -18.03 23.08 18.33
CA PHE A 54 -19.24 23.67 17.77
C PHE A 54 -19.07 23.92 16.27
N ALA A 55 -20.12 23.69 15.48
CA ALA A 55 -20.13 23.96 14.03
C ALA A 55 -19.74 25.41 13.74
N GLU A 56 -20.25 26.34 14.57
CA GLU A 56 -19.87 27.75 14.61
C GLU A 56 -19.09 27.99 15.91
N PRO A 57 -17.79 28.22 15.90
CA PRO A 57 -16.94 28.29 17.10
C PRO A 57 -17.43 29.26 18.20
N ASP A 58 -18.02 30.38 17.79
CA ASP A 58 -18.51 31.43 18.69
C ASP A 58 -20.00 31.28 19.06
N ASN A 59 -20.67 30.21 18.60
CA ASN A 59 -22.09 29.97 18.84
C ASN A 59 -22.34 28.65 19.59
N PRO A 60 -22.42 28.68 20.93
CA PRO A 60 -22.66 27.49 21.74
C PRO A 60 -24.04 26.83 21.55
N ALA A 61 -24.94 27.46 20.76
CA ALA A 61 -26.20 26.86 20.36
C ALA A 61 -26.12 26.12 19.01
N SER A 62 -25.00 26.20 18.30
CA SER A 62 -24.78 25.42 17.10
C SER A 62 -24.54 23.95 17.41
N GLU A 63 -24.68 23.07 16.43
CA GLU A 63 -24.44 21.63 16.56
C GLU A 63 -23.00 21.35 16.96
N LEU A 64 -22.81 20.32 17.80
CA LEU A 64 -21.50 19.73 18.04
C LEU A 64 -21.15 18.77 16.90
N GLN A 65 -19.93 18.88 16.42
CA GLN A 65 -19.39 18.00 15.38
C GLN A 65 -17.97 17.55 15.69
N TYR A 66 -17.60 16.39 15.18
CA TYR A 66 -16.22 15.97 15.21
C TYR A 66 -15.39 16.74 14.18
N LYS A 67 -14.22 17.21 14.62
CA LYS A 67 -13.19 17.83 13.81
C LYS A 67 -11.82 17.26 14.17
N GLY A 68 -10.91 17.26 13.24
CA GLY A 68 -9.53 16.82 13.37
C GLY A 68 -8.92 16.73 11.98
N VAL A 69 -7.63 16.87 11.85
CA VAL A 69 -6.96 16.78 10.54
C VAL A 69 -7.16 15.38 9.96
N VAL A 70 -6.73 14.34 10.68
CA VAL A 70 -6.87 12.94 10.27
C VAL A 70 -8.34 12.54 10.09
N TYR A 71 -9.22 12.93 11.03
CA TYR A 71 -10.64 12.63 10.92
C TYR A 71 -11.27 13.19 9.62
N ASN A 72 -10.99 14.47 9.32
CA ASN A 72 -11.53 15.10 8.12
C ASN A 72 -10.93 14.54 6.82
N GLU A 73 -9.63 14.25 6.84
CA GLU A 73 -8.91 13.64 5.72
C GLU A 73 -9.50 12.26 5.39
N MET A 74 -9.68 11.41 6.40
CA MET A 74 -10.23 10.07 6.21
C MET A 74 -11.71 10.11 5.81
N LYS A 75 -12.49 11.04 6.37
CA LYS A 75 -13.87 11.27 5.92
C LYS A 75 -13.93 11.66 4.43
N GLY A 76 -13.00 12.50 3.99
CA GLY A 76 -12.87 12.87 2.57
C GLY A 76 -12.43 11.68 1.71
N ALA A 77 -11.40 10.94 2.12
CA ALA A 77 -10.90 9.78 1.38
C ALA A 77 -11.97 8.69 1.20
N MET A 78 -12.72 8.38 2.26
CA MET A 78 -13.78 7.35 2.23
C MET A 78 -15.07 7.80 1.56
N SER A 79 -15.15 9.02 1.02
CA SER A 79 -16.25 9.45 0.14
C SER A 79 -16.08 8.95 -1.32
N SER A 80 -14.90 8.45 -1.70
CA SER A 80 -14.64 7.89 -3.03
C SER A 80 -15.10 6.44 -3.11
N ALA A 81 -15.80 6.08 -4.20
CA ALA A 81 -16.22 4.71 -4.48
C ALA A 81 -15.03 3.74 -4.55
N ASP A 82 -13.94 4.14 -5.20
CA ASP A 82 -12.72 3.33 -5.32
C ASP A 82 -12.05 3.08 -3.96
N SER A 83 -12.06 4.08 -3.06
CA SER A 83 -11.52 3.91 -1.71
C SER A 83 -12.36 2.92 -0.88
N VAL A 84 -13.68 3.00 -0.98
CA VAL A 84 -14.59 2.05 -0.33
C VAL A 84 -14.40 0.65 -0.91
N LEU A 85 -14.30 0.54 -2.24
CA LEU A 85 -14.07 -0.73 -2.93
C LEU A 85 -12.74 -1.36 -2.50
N TRP A 86 -11.66 -0.58 -2.50
CA TRP A 86 -10.33 -1.04 -2.06
C TRP A 86 -10.36 -1.52 -0.61
N GLN A 87 -10.96 -0.73 0.28
CA GLN A 87 -11.05 -1.09 1.70
C GLN A 87 -11.91 -2.35 1.91
N THR A 88 -13.02 -2.49 1.18
CA THR A 88 -13.85 -3.69 1.21
C THR A 88 -13.08 -4.92 0.70
N MET A 89 -12.33 -4.78 -0.41
CA MET A 89 -11.48 -5.86 -0.91
C MET A 89 -10.42 -6.27 0.11
N SER A 90 -9.68 -5.32 0.67
CA SER A 90 -8.65 -5.57 1.69
C SER A 90 -9.23 -6.26 2.92
N LYS A 91 -10.33 -5.76 3.44
CA LYS A 91 -11.05 -6.30 4.59
C LYS A 91 -11.41 -7.78 4.42
N HIS A 92 -11.80 -8.18 3.22
CA HIS A 92 -12.24 -9.55 2.93
C HIS A 92 -11.15 -10.45 2.36
N LEU A 93 -10.13 -9.91 1.71
CA LEU A 93 -8.94 -10.69 1.34
C LEU A 93 -8.08 -11.02 2.57
N PHE A 94 -8.06 -10.12 3.56
CA PHE A 94 -7.21 -10.21 4.74
C PHE A 94 -8.03 -10.19 6.05
N PRO A 95 -8.87 -11.19 6.32
CA PRO A 95 -9.78 -11.16 7.46
C PRO A 95 -9.09 -11.23 8.85
N THR A 96 -7.84 -11.70 8.93
CA THR A 96 -7.17 -11.97 10.22
C THR A 96 -5.88 -11.18 10.43
N THR A 97 -5.41 -10.45 9.43
CA THR A 97 -4.17 -9.65 9.51
C THR A 97 -4.45 -8.15 9.57
N THR A 98 -3.40 -7.34 9.75
CA THR A 98 -3.52 -5.88 9.83
C THR A 98 -4.09 -5.25 8.56
N TYR A 99 -3.97 -5.90 7.41
CA TYR A 99 -4.50 -5.42 6.13
C TYR A 99 -6.04 -5.37 6.09
N HIS A 100 -6.70 -6.01 7.07
CA HIS A 100 -8.14 -5.89 7.31
C HIS A 100 -8.57 -4.45 7.58
N TYR A 101 -7.71 -3.67 8.21
CA TYR A 101 -8.03 -2.35 8.70
C TYR A 101 -7.56 -1.25 7.75
N ASN A 102 -8.30 -0.15 7.69
CA ASN A 102 -7.88 1.05 7.00
C ASN A 102 -6.71 1.70 7.76
N SER A 103 -5.54 1.79 7.13
CA SER A 103 -4.32 2.32 7.74
C SER A 103 -4.40 3.80 8.16
N GLY A 104 -5.26 4.58 7.49
CA GLY A 104 -5.56 5.96 7.89
C GLY A 104 -6.64 6.08 8.97
N GLY A 105 -7.31 4.98 9.29
CA GLY A 105 -8.43 4.89 10.24
C GLY A 105 -9.80 5.01 9.58
N GLU A 106 -10.76 4.29 10.12
CA GLU A 106 -12.16 4.40 9.71
C GLU A 106 -12.79 5.65 10.35
N PRO A 107 -13.45 6.54 9.57
CA PRO A 107 -14.06 7.75 10.10
C PRO A 107 -15.03 7.52 11.28
N ASP A 108 -15.76 6.41 11.25
CA ASP A 108 -16.70 6.05 12.32
C ASP A 108 -16.00 5.56 13.60
N HIS A 109 -14.76 5.12 13.50
CA HIS A 109 -13.97 4.58 14.62
C HIS A 109 -12.97 5.60 15.20
N ILE A 110 -12.45 6.52 14.40
CA ILE A 110 -11.50 7.54 14.85
C ILE A 110 -11.98 8.29 16.10
N PRO A 111 -13.27 8.71 16.21
CA PRO A 111 -13.77 9.40 17.40
C PRO A 111 -13.77 8.57 18.70
N ASN A 112 -13.57 7.26 18.62
CA ASN A 112 -13.51 6.37 19.77
C ASN A 112 -12.09 6.17 20.31
N LEU A 113 -11.06 6.63 19.56
CA LEU A 113 -9.66 6.51 19.99
C LEU A 113 -9.36 7.49 21.11
N THR A 114 -8.55 7.05 22.07
CA THR A 114 -8.13 7.85 23.22
C THR A 114 -6.67 8.28 23.08
N TYR A 115 -6.31 9.33 23.82
CA TYR A 115 -4.92 9.79 23.88
C TYR A 115 -4.00 8.72 24.50
N GLU A 116 -4.47 7.98 25.51
CA GLU A 116 -3.74 6.90 26.16
C GLU A 116 -3.44 5.73 25.17
N GLU A 117 -4.37 5.43 24.29
CA GLU A 117 -4.15 4.43 23.22
C GLU A 117 -3.09 4.89 22.24
N LEU A 118 -3.07 6.17 21.84
CA LEU A 118 -2.01 6.74 21.01
C LEU A 118 -0.64 6.61 21.68
N ILE A 119 -0.52 6.98 22.95
CA ILE A 119 0.73 6.86 23.72
C ILE A 119 1.19 5.41 23.80
N SER A 120 0.29 4.50 24.16
CA SER A 120 0.60 3.06 24.25
C SER A 120 1.04 2.49 22.89
N PHE A 121 0.38 2.88 21.81
CA PHE A 121 0.77 2.47 20.46
C PHE A 121 2.16 2.98 20.10
N TYR A 122 2.44 4.25 20.36
CA TYR A 122 3.75 4.86 20.08
C TYR A 122 4.86 4.15 20.85
N GLU A 123 4.72 3.95 22.15
CA GLU A 123 5.71 3.29 23.00
C GLU A 123 6.02 1.85 22.54
N ASN A 124 5.01 1.13 22.03
CA ASN A 124 5.17 -0.25 21.59
C ASN A 124 5.77 -0.37 20.18
N HIS A 125 5.47 0.57 19.27
CA HIS A 125 5.81 0.45 17.84
C HIS A 125 6.96 1.34 17.41
N TYR A 126 7.11 2.53 18.01
CA TYR A 126 8.14 3.52 17.66
C TYR A 126 9.41 3.35 18.50
N HIS A 127 9.88 2.12 18.55
CA HIS A 127 11.11 1.75 19.25
C HIS A 127 12.18 1.31 18.23
N PRO A 128 13.49 1.69 18.41
CA PRO A 128 14.53 1.32 17.46
C PRO A 128 14.65 -0.19 17.20
N SER A 129 14.29 -1.05 18.16
CA SER A 129 14.24 -2.50 17.95
C SER A 129 13.17 -2.96 16.94
N ASN A 130 12.21 -2.10 16.61
CA ASN A 130 11.17 -2.30 15.60
C ASN A 130 11.39 -1.46 14.33
N ALA A 131 12.53 -0.77 14.23
CA ALA A 131 12.82 0.11 13.10
C ALA A 131 13.80 -0.52 12.10
N VAL A 132 13.68 -0.10 10.84
CA VAL A 132 14.62 -0.39 9.76
C VAL A 132 15.21 0.92 9.27
N PHE A 133 16.52 1.06 9.31
CA PHE A 133 17.24 2.22 8.78
C PHE A 133 17.77 1.88 7.39
N MET A 134 17.36 2.66 6.40
CA MET A 134 17.82 2.49 5.01
C MET A 134 18.47 3.79 4.53
N THR A 135 19.66 3.69 3.98
CA THR A 135 20.43 4.84 3.49
C THR A 135 20.93 4.61 2.08
N TYR A 136 20.95 5.66 1.28
CA TYR A 136 21.50 5.67 -0.06
C TYR A 136 22.34 6.94 -0.27
N GLY A 137 23.53 6.80 -0.82
CA GLY A 137 24.40 7.93 -1.14
C GLY A 137 25.89 7.59 -0.95
N ASP A 138 26.72 8.63 -0.98
CA ASP A 138 28.18 8.54 -0.90
C ASP A 138 28.74 8.68 0.54
N ILE A 139 27.86 8.83 1.53
CA ILE A 139 28.26 8.87 2.94
C ILE A 139 28.63 7.44 3.39
N PRO A 140 29.82 7.23 3.97
CA PRO A 140 30.21 5.90 4.45
C PRO A 140 29.25 5.34 5.49
N ALA A 141 28.93 4.06 5.39
CA ALA A 141 27.99 3.38 6.29
C ALA A 141 28.38 3.52 7.78
N CYS A 142 29.67 3.52 8.08
CA CYS A 142 30.14 3.71 9.46
C CYS A 142 29.79 5.07 10.05
N GLU A 143 29.71 6.12 9.24
CA GLU A 143 29.28 7.45 9.70
C GLU A 143 27.77 7.47 10.00
N HIS A 144 26.96 6.77 9.19
CA HIS A 144 25.53 6.59 9.48
C HIS A 144 25.33 5.80 10.77
N HIS A 145 26.04 4.69 10.95
CA HIS A 145 25.96 3.87 12.16
C HIS A 145 26.33 4.68 13.41
N GLN A 146 27.43 5.45 13.35
CA GLN A 146 27.83 6.31 14.45
C GLN A 146 26.76 7.37 14.76
N ALA A 147 26.19 8.02 13.75
CA ALA A 147 25.15 9.03 13.94
C ALA A 147 23.87 8.41 14.55
N PHE A 148 23.44 7.26 14.09
CA PHE A 148 22.29 6.54 14.67
C PHE A 148 22.51 6.21 16.14
N GLU A 149 23.70 5.67 16.46
CA GLU A 149 24.07 5.32 17.82
C GLU A 149 24.08 6.54 18.73
N GLU A 150 24.78 7.60 18.34
CA GLU A 150 24.94 8.82 19.16
C GLU A 150 23.62 9.60 19.33
N LEU A 151 22.80 9.68 18.30
CA LEU A 151 21.60 10.50 18.28
C LEU A 151 20.36 9.79 18.84
N ALA A 152 20.29 8.47 18.70
CA ALA A 152 19.10 7.71 19.08
C ALA A 152 19.41 6.43 19.86
N LEU A 153 20.12 5.45 19.27
CA LEU A 153 20.14 4.07 19.74
C LEU A 153 20.72 3.91 21.15
N SER A 154 21.75 4.69 21.52
CA SER A 154 22.38 4.66 22.86
C SER A 154 21.44 5.02 24.01
N ARG A 155 20.25 5.55 23.71
CA ARG A 155 19.24 5.91 24.70
C ARG A 155 18.20 4.83 24.94
N PHE A 156 18.28 3.70 24.23
CA PHE A 156 17.31 2.62 24.29
C PHE A 156 17.98 1.30 24.66
N GLU A 157 17.30 0.52 25.50
CA GLU A 157 17.65 -0.87 25.68
C GLU A 157 17.01 -1.72 24.58
N ARG A 158 17.72 -2.75 24.13
CA ARG A 158 17.18 -3.66 23.10
C ARG A 158 15.93 -4.37 23.64
N LEU A 159 14.84 -4.30 22.90
CA LEU A 159 13.64 -5.08 23.15
C LEU A 159 13.67 -6.36 22.31
N ASP A 160 13.27 -7.46 22.92
CA ASP A 160 13.04 -8.74 22.24
C ASP A 160 11.57 -8.81 21.79
N THR A 161 11.16 -7.83 20.98
CA THR A 161 9.81 -7.76 20.43
C THR A 161 9.85 -8.16 18.96
N ASN A 162 8.89 -8.97 18.55
CA ASN A 162 8.65 -9.31 17.16
C ASN A 162 7.26 -8.82 16.76
N ILE A 163 7.18 -7.55 16.37
CA ILE A 163 5.97 -6.98 15.80
C ILE A 163 6.06 -7.21 14.30
N GLY A 164 5.34 -8.19 13.80
CA GLY A 164 5.32 -8.55 12.39
C GLY A 164 3.96 -9.08 11.98
N VAL A 165 3.62 -8.92 10.70
CA VAL A 165 2.39 -9.46 10.13
C VAL A 165 2.58 -10.95 9.85
N GLY A 166 1.62 -11.77 10.28
CA GLY A 166 1.56 -13.19 9.95
C GLY A 166 1.03 -13.45 8.53
N ASP A 167 1.05 -14.71 8.14
CA ASP A 167 0.40 -15.15 6.90
C ASP A 167 -1.12 -15.14 7.10
N GLU A 168 -1.88 -14.78 6.07
CA GLU A 168 -3.33 -14.76 6.13
C GLU A 168 -3.93 -16.16 6.12
N ILE A 169 -5.03 -16.34 6.84
CA ILE A 169 -5.80 -17.59 6.84
C ILE A 169 -6.72 -17.62 5.62
N ARG A 170 -6.43 -18.54 4.70
CA ARG A 170 -7.19 -18.67 3.45
C ARG A 170 -8.61 -19.17 3.70
N TYR A 171 -9.59 -18.62 2.98
CA TYR A 171 -10.92 -19.20 2.94
C TYR A 171 -10.89 -20.58 2.29
N PRO A 172 -11.72 -21.53 2.76
CA PRO A 172 -11.82 -22.87 2.15
C PRO A 172 -12.51 -22.89 0.78
N ALA A 173 -13.22 -21.82 0.43
CA ALA A 173 -13.91 -21.62 -0.84
C ALA A 173 -14.04 -20.12 -1.14
N PRO A 174 -14.26 -19.72 -2.41
CA PRO A 174 -14.55 -18.32 -2.76
C PRO A 174 -15.74 -17.78 -1.97
N ILE A 175 -15.66 -16.54 -1.56
CA ILE A 175 -16.75 -15.80 -0.90
C ILE A 175 -17.27 -14.71 -1.83
N LYS A 176 -18.55 -14.36 -1.67
CA LYS A 176 -19.18 -13.22 -2.37
C LYS A 176 -19.60 -12.21 -1.32
N VAL A 177 -19.23 -10.96 -1.53
CA VAL A 177 -19.49 -9.84 -0.63
C VAL A 177 -20.21 -8.76 -1.41
N GLU A 178 -21.16 -8.11 -0.77
CA GLU A 178 -21.87 -6.94 -1.28
C GLU A 178 -21.73 -5.85 -0.22
N GLU A 179 -21.23 -4.67 -0.58
CA GLU A 179 -21.07 -3.51 0.28
C GLU A 179 -21.70 -2.30 -0.41
N ALA A 180 -22.35 -1.46 0.38
CA ALA A 180 -22.96 -0.23 -0.11
C ALA A 180 -21.99 0.94 0.03
N TYR A 181 -21.95 1.82 -0.94
CA TYR A 181 -21.23 3.09 -0.84
C TYR A 181 -22.16 4.29 -1.11
N ALA A 182 -21.82 5.45 -0.58
CA ALA A 182 -22.58 6.67 -0.79
C ALA A 182 -22.41 7.18 -2.23
N SER A 183 -23.51 7.54 -2.89
CA SER A 183 -23.50 8.14 -4.22
C SER A 183 -24.50 9.29 -4.25
N ASP A 184 -24.11 10.39 -4.85
CA ASP A 184 -24.98 11.57 -5.06
C ASP A 184 -25.94 11.39 -6.26
N ASP A 185 -25.92 10.25 -6.93
CA ASP A 185 -26.61 10.00 -8.17
C ASP A 185 -27.48 8.73 -8.07
N ASP A 186 -28.73 8.82 -8.45
CA ASP A 186 -29.70 7.71 -8.46
C ASP A 186 -29.50 6.71 -9.62
N ASN A 187 -28.39 6.78 -10.35
CA ASN A 187 -28.13 5.89 -11.47
C ASN A 187 -27.89 4.44 -10.97
N PRO A 188 -28.70 3.45 -11.39
CA PRO A 188 -28.56 2.06 -10.99
C PRO A 188 -27.32 1.36 -11.57
N ASP A 189 -26.68 1.96 -12.59
CA ASP A 189 -25.53 1.38 -13.30
C ASP A 189 -24.20 1.96 -12.75
N LYS A 190 -24.05 1.99 -11.42
CA LYS A 190 -22.85 2.47 -10.74
C LYS A 190 -22.16 1.43 -9.87
N CYS A 191 -22.54 0.17 -9.98
CA CYS A 191 -21.87 -0.87 -9.23
C CYS A 191 -20.45 -1.08 -9.75
N HIS A 192 -19.53 -1.33 -8.82
CA HIS A 192 -18.24 -1.90 -9.11
C HIS A 192 -18.33 -3.41 -8.85
N VAL A 193 -17.85 -4.22 -9.77
CA VAL A 193 -17.81 -5.69 -9.64
C VAL A 193 -16.38 -6.15 -9.88
N VAL A 194 -15.73 -6.61 -8.84
CA VAL A 194 -14.33 -7.05 -8.90
C VAL A 194 -14.15 -8.43 -8.27
N ILE A 195 -13.18 -9.16 -8.76
CA ILE A 195 -12.73 -10.43 -8.21
C ILE A 195 -11.30 -10.26 -7.74
N GLY A 196 -10.99 -10.69 -6.51
CA GLY A 196 -9.66 -10.63 -5.92
C GLY A 196 -9.12 -12.01 -5.56
N TRP A 197 -7.83 -12.18 -5.74
CA TRP A 197 -7.08 -13.37 -5.36
C TRP A 197 -5.95 -13.00 -4.42
N LEU A 198 -5.78 -13.78 -3.38
CA LEU A 198 -4.62 -13.72 -2.53
C LEU A 198 -3.60 -14.77 -3.01
N LEU A 199 -2.42 -14.29 -3.41
CA LEU A 199 -1.36 -15.07 -4.05
C LEU A 199 -0.30 -15.52 -3.03
N GLY A 200 0.96 -15.60 -3.44
CA GLY A 200 2.11 -15.93 -2.59
C GLY A 200 2.68 -14.75 -1.84
N LYS A 201 3.84 -14.96 -1.21
CA LYS A 201 4.51 -13.96 -0.38
C LYS A 201 5.35 -12.99 -1.22
N SER A 202 5.28 -11.70 -0.90
CA SER A 202 6.12 -10.67 -1.52
C SER A 202 7.63 -10.88 -1.27
N THR A 203 7.99 -11.62 -0.23
CA THR A 203 9.39 -11.99 0.06
C THR A 203 9.93 -13.15 -0.78
N ASN A 204 9.06 -13.88 -1.49
CA ASN A 204 9.48 -14.88 -2.47
C ASN A 204 9.70 -14.22 -3.84
N LEU A 205 10.92 -13.75 -4.08
CA LEU A 205 11.24 -12.93 -5.24
C LEU A 205 10.97 -13.64 -6.58
N SER A 206 11.20 -14.94 -6.67
CA SER A 206 10.91 -15.69 -7.90
C SER A 206 9.43 -15.72 -8.22
N GLU A 207 8.56 -15.89 -7.23
CA GLU A 207 7.11 -15.83 -7.42
C GLU A 207 6.64 -14.38 -7.67
N LEU A 208 7.18 -13.41 -6.93
CA LEU A 208 6.85 -12.00 -7.10
C LEU A 208 7.06 -11.53 -8.54
N PHE A 209 8.24 -11.80 -9.12
CA PHE A 209 8.52 -11.43 -10.51
C PHE A 209 7.62 -12.16 -11.51
N ARG A 210 7.23 -13.41 -11.23
CA ARG A 210 6.24 -14.12 -12.06
C ARG A 210 4.86 -13.47 -11.98
N TYR A 211 4.43 -13.02 -10.81
CA TYR A 211 3.16 -12.30 -10.65
C TYR A 211 3.19 -10.95 -11.35
N GLN A 212 4.30 -10.20 -11.25
CA GLN A 212 4.48 -8.92 -11.93
C GLN A 212 4.44 -9.11 -13.46
N LEU A 213 5.18 -10.10 -14.00
CA LEU A 213 5.15 -10.42 -15.42
C LEU A 213 3.74 -10.85 -15.88
N LEU A 214 3.07 -11.71 -15.11
CA LEU A 214 1.72 -12.15 -15.44
C LEU A 214 0.73 -11.00 -15.42
N SER A 215 0.78 -10.14 -14.42
CA SER A 215 -0.06 -8.94 -14.34
C SER A 215 0.14 -8.03 -15.55
N SER A 216 1.40 -7.80 -15.93
CA SER A 216 1.75 -7.01 -17.11
C SER A 216 1.17 -7.61 -18.39
N VAL A 217 1.35 -8.90 -18.62
CA VAL A 217 0.77 -9.59 -19.78
C VAL A 217 -0.74 -9.48 -19.82
N LEU A 218 -1.40 -9.53 -18.66
CA LEU A 218 -2.87 -9.56 -18.56
C LEU A 218 -3.50 -8.15 -18.67
N LEU A 219 -2.85 -7.09 -18.20
CA LEU A 219 -3.51 -5.80 -17.94
C LEU A 219 -2.79 -4.54 -18.43
N ASP A 220 -1.53 -4.57 -18.88
CA ASP A 220 -0.75 -3.33 -19.09
C ASP A 220 -1.14 -2.50 -20.32
N ASN A 221 -1.76 -3.09 -21.30
CA ASN A 221 -2.14 -2.37 -22.51
C ASN A 221 -3.38 -2.99 -23.19
N SER A 222 -4.00 -2.25 -24.09
CA SER A 222 -5.22 -2.68 -24.80
C SER A 222 -5.07 -3.93 -25.68
N GLY A 223 -3.86 -4.42 -25.89
CA GLY A 223 -3.57 -5.73 -26.48
C GLY A 223 -3.53 -6.86 -25.46
N SER A 224 -3.45 -6.52 -24.17
CA SER A 224 -3.46 -7.49 -23.06
C SER A 224 -4.81 -8.17 -22.95
N PRO A 225 -4.85 -9.51 -22.87
CA PRO A 225 -6.08 -10.26 -23.10
C PRO A 225 -7.18 -9.98 -22.08
N LEU A 226 -6.85 -9.84 -20.81
CA LEU A 226 -7.84 -9.55 -19.76
C LEU A 226 -8.31 -8.10 -19.84
N LEU A 227 -7.40 -7.14 -20.00
CA LEU A 227 -7.78 -5.75 -20.18
C LEU A 227 -8.69 -5.56 -21.39
N LYS A 228 -8.33 -6.17 -22.52
CA LYS A 228 -9.16 -6.15 -23.73
C LYS A 228 -10.54 -6.72 -23.51
N ALA A 229 -10.66 -7.85 -22.82
CA ALA A 229 -11.95 -8.44 -22.50
C ALA A 229 -12.81 -7.51 -21.63
N LEU A 230 -12.20 -6.84 -20.65
CA LEU A 230 -12.88 -5.86 -19.80
C LEU A 230 -13.28 -4.61 -20.60
N GLU A 231 -12.37 -4.00 -21.37
CA GLU A 231 -12.61 -2.78 -22.16
C GLU A 231 -13.67 -2.96 -23.24
N THR A 232 -13.75 -4.14 -23.86
CA THR A 232 -14.71 -4.42 -24.95
C THR A 232 -16.04 -4.98 -24.44
N SER A 233 -16.17 -5.19 -23.14
CA SER A 233 -17.39 -5.69 -22.54
C SER A 233 -18.50 -4.63 -22.48
N GLU A 234 -19.72 -5.02 -22.75
CA GLU A 234 -20.92 -4.16 -22.55
C GLU A 234 -21.50 -4.31 -21.13
N LEU A 235 -20.81 -4.99 -20.21
CA LEU A 235 -21.29 -5.27 -18.85
C LEU A 235 -21.01 -4.12 -17.87
N GLY A 236 -20.09 -3.22 -18.20
CA GLY A 236 -19.72 -2.05 -17.40
C GLY A 236 -19.24 -0.91 -18.28
N SER A 237 -18.92 0.22 -17.68
CA SER A 237 -18.45 1.42 -18.38
C SER A 237 -16.93 1.39 -18.65
N ALA A 238 -16.16 0.77 -17.76
CA ALA A 238 -14.70 0.67 -17.86
C ALA A 238 -14.16 -0.47 -16.96
N PRO A 239 -12.90 -0.91 -17.16
CA PRO A 239 -12.17 -1.67 -16.14
C PRO A 239 -12.11 -0.88 -14.84
N SER A 240 -12.27 -1.58 -13.70
CA SER A 240 -12.20 -0.93 -12.38
C SER A 240 -10.81 -0.32 -12.13
N GLY A 241 -10.78 0.85 -11.50
CA GLY A 241 -9.53 1.56 -11.16
C GLY A 241 -8.60 0.80 -10.22
N ILE A 242 -9.09 -0.24 -9.53
CA ILE A 242 -8.28 -1.11 -8.65
C ILE A 242 -7.78 -2.40 -9.31
N CYS A 243 -7.99 -2.57 -10.63
CA CYS A 243 -7.44 -3.73 -11.34
C CYS A 243 -5.90 -3.71 -11.31
N GLY A 244 -5.31 -4.86 -11.04
CA GLY A 244 -3.86 -5.05 -11.08
C GLY A 244 -3.31 -5.90 -9.94
N LEU A 245 -2.01 -5.85 -9.81
CA LEU A 245 -1.25 -6.52 -8.76
C LEU A 245 -0.97 -5.55 -7.61
N GLU A 246 -1.24 -5.98 -6.39
CA GLU A 246 -0.82 -5.30 -5.16
C GLU A 246 0.25 -6.16 -4.48
N ASP A 247 1.49 -5.70 -4.48
CA ASP A 247 2.66 -6.43 -3.99
C ASP A 247 3.38 -5.76 -2.82
N SER A 248 2.84 -4.67 -2.30
CA SER A 248 3.40 -3.97 -1.13
C SER A 248 3.10 -4.68 0.19
N ASN A 249 2.06 -5.48 0.26
CA ASN A 249 1.68 -6.28 1.41
C ASN A 249 2.58 -7.52 1.57
N ARG A 250 2.52 -8.16 2.75
CA ARG A 250 3.23 -9.43 2.99
C ARG A 250 2.85 -10.51 2.00
N GLU A 251 1.58 -10.61 1.65
CA GLU A 251 1.08 -11.51 0.62
C GLU A 251 0.50 -10.68 -0.52
N VAL A 252 0.92 -11.04 -1.71
CA VAL A 252 0.53 -10.38 -2.96
C VAL A 252 -0.93 -10.64 -3.26
N SER A 253 -1.63 -9.65 -3.76
CA SER A 253 -3.00 -9.85 -4.28
C SER A 253 -3.12 -9.39 -5.73
N PHE A 254 -4.08 -9.97 -6.45
CA PHE A 254 -4.42 -9.59 -7.81
C PHE A 254 -5.92 -9.33 -7.90
N ILE A 255 -6.32 -8.26 -8.56
CA ILE A 255 -7.71 -7.82 -8.67
C ILE A 255 -8.04 -7.55 -10.13
N ALA A 256 -9.24 -7.97 -10.57
CA ALA A 256 -9.75 -7.67 -11.90
C ALA A 256 -11.28 -7.53 -11.87
N GLY A 257 -11.82 -6.62 -12.68
CA GLY A 257 -13.26 -6.40 -12.79
C GLY A 257 -13.63 -5.12 -13.50
N LEU A 258 -14.87 -4.71 -13.38
CA LEU A 258 -15.48 -3.58 -14.06
C LEU A 258 -16.10 -2.59 -13.09
N GLU A 259 -16.15 -1.35 -13.50
CA GLU A 259 -16.94 -0.28 -12.89
C GLU A 259 -18.12 0.13 -13.78
N GLY A 260 -19.07 0.87 -13.22
CA GLY A 260 -20.25 1.34 -13.95
C GLY A 260 -21.14 0.19 -14.42
N CYS A 261 -21.29 -0.84 -13.59
CA CYS A 261 -22.08 -2.02 -13.89
C CYS A 261 -23.52 -1.87 -13.35
N ALA A 262 -24.49 -2.49 -14.05
CA ALA A 262 -25.78 -2.77 -13.43
C ALA A 262 -25.60 -3.90 -12.39
N PHE A 263 -26.27 -3.78 -11.24
CA PHE A 263 -26.20 -4.78 -10.17
C PHE A 263 -26.55 -6.21 -10.66
N SER A 264 -27.48 -6.30 -11.63
CA SER A 264 -27.95 -7.57 -12.19
C SER A 264 -26.93 -8.35 -13.02
N VAL A 265 -25.82 -7.71 -13.45
CA VAL A 265 -24.81 -8.37 -14.31
C VAL A 265 -23.59 -8.90 -13.55
N ARG A 266 -23.56 -8.81 -12.22
CA ARG A 266 -22.41 -9.20 -11.39
C ARG A 266 -21.87 -10.62 -11.69
N ASP A 267 -22.77 -11.62 -11.82
CA ASP A 267 -22.38 -12.99 -12.13
C ASP A 267 -21.82 -13.13 -13.56
N LYS A 268 -22.22 -12.24 -14.48
CA LYS A 268 -21.66 -12.20 -15.84
C LYS A 268 -20.27 -11.59 -15.87
N VAL A 269 -20.00 -10.59 -15.02
CA VAL A 269 -18.66 -10.01 -14.88
C VAL A 269 -17.72 -11.04 -14.27
N GLU A 270 -18.16 -11.77 -13.24
CA GLU A 270 -17.39 -12.90 -12.69
C GLU A 270 -17.05 -13.92 -13.77
N ALA A 271 -18.05 -14.35 -14.54
CA ALA A 271 -17.84 -15.29 -15.63
C ALA A 271 -16.89 -14.74 -16.70
N LEU A 272 -17.04 -13.48 -17.12
CA LEU A 272 -16.14 -12.84 -18.09
C LEU A 272 -14.67 -12.95 -17.66
N VAL A 273 -14.37 -12.60 -16.42
CA VAL A 273 -13.01 -12.64 -15.90
C VAL A 273 -12.49 -14.08 -15.83
N LEU A 274 -13.27 -15.00 -15.23
CA LEU A 274 -12.84 -16.39 -15.04
C LEU A 274 -12.71 -17.15 -16.38
N ASP A 275 -13.64 -16.96 -17.31
CA ASP A 275 -13.61 -17.60 -18.64
C ASP A 275 -12.42 -17.06 -19.46
N THR A 276 -12.11 -15.76 -19.34
CA THR A 276 -10.94 -15.18 -20.01
C THR A 276 -9.67 -15.82 -19.47
N LEU A 277 -9.49 -15.91 -18.16
CA LEU A 277 -8.33 -16.54 -17.54
C LEU A 277 -8.24 -18.04 -17.90
N GLN A 278 -9.36 -18.75 -17.90
CA GLN A 278 -9.40 -20.16 -18.31
C GLN A 278 -8.98 -20.34 -19.78
N SER A 279 -9.47 -19.48 -20.67
CA SER A 279 -9.12 -19.56 -22.08
C SER A 279 -7.62 -19.37 -22.34
N LEU A 280 -6.95 -18.54 -21.53
CA LEU A 280 -5.51 -18.32 -21.62
C LEU A 280 -4.69 -19.53 -21.13
N THR A 281 -5.20 -20.27 -20.16
CA THR A 281 -4.58 -21.54 -19.74
C THR A 281 -4.70 -22.61 -20.81
N ASP A 282 -5.80 -22.63 -21.56
CA ASP A 282 -6.06 -23.65 -22.59
C ASP A 282 -5.32 -23.37 -23.91
N GLN A 283 -5.08 -22.09 -24.23
CA GLN A 283 -4.55 -21.68 -25.55
C GLN A 283 -3.07 -21.31 -25.54
N SER A 284 -2.45 -21.19 -24.38
CA SER A 284 -1.13 -20.58 -24.15
C SER A 284 -1.08 -19.10 -24.57
N LEU A 285 -0.28 -18.33 -23.87
CA LEU A 285 -0.03 -16.93 -24.19
C LEU A 285 0.88 -16.81 -25.43
N PRO A 286 0.62 -15.85 -26.33
CA PRO A 286 1.53 -15.58 -27.43
C PRO A 286 2.92 -15.22 -26.90
N GLN A 287 3.95 -15.92 -27.36
CA GLN A 287 5.33 -15.72 -26.91
C GLN A 287 5.78 -14.26 -27.08
N GLU A 288 5.42 -13.61 -28.18
CA GLU A 288 5.74 -12.20 -28.43
C GLU A 288 5.20 -11.26 -27.35
N GLN A 289 4.02 -11.52 -26.78
CA GLN A 289 3.44 -10.71 -25.71
C GLN A 289 4.21 -10.92 -24.41
N VAL A 290 4.58 -12.16 -24.10
CA VAL A 290 5.39 -12.47 -22.91
C VAL A 290 6.78 -11.83 -23.01
N GLU A 291 7.42 -11.93 -24.16
CA GLU A 291 8.72 -11.32 -24.43
C GLU A 291 8.67 -9.78 -24.33
N ALA A 292 7.61 -9.17 -24.86
CA ALA A 292 7.39 -7.72 -24.77
C ALA A 292 7.19 -7.26 -23.33
N ALA A 293 6.35 -7.96 -22.56
CA ALA A 293 6.12 -7.66 -21.15
C ALA A 293 7.38 -7.85 -20.32
N LEU A 294 8.14 -8.93 -20.55
CA LEU A 294 9.42 -9.16 -19.90
C LEU A 294 10.46 -8.07 -20.22
N HIS A 295 10.52 -7.64 -21.47
CA HIS A 295 11.40 -6.54 -21.87
C HIS A 295 10.99 -5.22 -21.20
N GLN A 296 9.69 -4.95 -21.12
CA GLN A 296 9.17 -3.75 -20.44
C GLN A 296 9.47 -3.79 -18.93
N LEU A 297 9.30 -4.94 -18.30
CA LEU A 297 9.66 -5.15 -16.89
C LEU A 297 11.16 -4.92 -16.67
N GLU A 298 12.02 -5.48 -17.53
CA GLU A 298 13.47 -5.26 -17.45
C GLU A 298 13.82 -3.77 -17.62
N LEU A 299 13.20 -3.09 -18.57
CA LEU A 299 13.45 -1.68 -18.84
C LEU A 299 13.04 -0.81 -17.64
N SER A 300 11.84 -1.03 -17.08
CA SER A 300 11.34 -0.28 -15.93
C SER A 300 12.24 -0.46 -14.70
N GLN A 301 12.77 -1.66 -14.48
CA GLN A 301 13.69 -1.94 -13.37
C GLN A 301 15.09 -1.34 -13.54
N ARG A 302 15.53 -1.11 -14.79
CA ARG A 302 16.85 -0.52 -15.10
C ARG A 302 16.80 0.99 -15.28
N GLU A 303 15.61 1.57 -15.39
CA GLU A 303 15.47 3.01 -15.61
C GLU A 303 15.85 3.79 -14.35
N ILE A 304 16.75 4.74 -14.52
CA ILE A 304 17.14 5.69 -13.49
C ILE A 304 16.40 6.98 -13.74
N SER A 305 15.26 7.16 -13.08
CA SER A 305 14.49 8.39 -13.13
C SER A 305 14.52 9.09 -11.75
N GLY A 306 14.18 10.36 -11.74
CA GLY A 306 14.09 11.17 -10.49
C GLY A 306 12.94 12.16 -10.56
N ASP A 307 11.98 11.90 -11.44
CA ASP A 307 10.91 12.86 -11.77
C ASP A 307 9.88 12.98 -10.64
N SER A 308 9.49 11.87 -10.01
CA SER A 308 8.53 11.86 -8.89
C SER A 308 9.21 11.91 -7.53
N TYR A 309 10.24 11.08 -7.34
CA TYR A 309 11.02 10.98 -6.09
C TYR A 309 12.52 10.93 -6.39
N PRO A 310 13.39 11.36 -5.44
CA PRO A 310 14.82 11.11 -5.55
C PRO A 310 15.12 9.63 -5.83
N TYR A 311 16.00 9.34 -6.78
CA TYR A 311 16.30 7.95 -7.20
C TYR A 311 16.65 7.02 -6.02
N GLY A 312 17.49 7.48 -5.08
CA GLY A 312 17.80 6.69 -3.89
C GLY A 312 16.58 6.35 -3.04
N LEU A 313 15.59 7.25 -2.99
CA LEU A 313 14.33 6.97 -2.31
C LEU A 313 13.49 5.94 -3.06
N GLN A 314 13.48 5.96 -4.39
CA GLN A 314 12.80 4.91 -5.19
C GLN A 314 13.39 3.52 -4.88
N LEU A 315 14.71 3.40 -4.85
CA LEU A 315 15.38 2.14 -4.47
C LEU A 315 15.03 1.69 -3.05
N ILE A 316 14.97 2.62 -2.10
CA ILE A 316 14.58 2.33 -0.72
C ILE A 316 13.14 1.83 -0.67
N LEU A 317 12.21 2.50 -1.33
CA LEU A 317 10.79 2.10 -1.36
C LEU A 317 10.60 0.75 -2.05
N THR A 318 11.34 0.47 -3.14
CA THR A 318 11.31 -0.84 -3.80
C THR A 318 11.74 -1.96 -2.84
N GLY A 319 12.79 -1.75 -2.04
CA GLY A 319 13.26 -2.75 -1.05
C GLY A 319 12.43 -2.81 0.23
N LEU A 320 11.52 -1.85 0.45
CA LEU A 320 10.89 -1.67 1.76
C LEU A 320 9.96 -2.83 2.13
N SER A 321 9.09 -3.28 1.22
CA SER A 321 8.17 -4.39 1.47
C SER A 321 8.93 -5.64 1.93
N THR A 322 10.01 -5.98 1.24
CA THR A 322 10.85 -7.12 1.60
C THR A 322 11.53 -6.93 2.97
N ALA A 323 12.04 -5.72 3.25
CA ALA A 323 12.68 -5.42 4.53
C ALA A 323 11.71 -5.50 5.71
N VAL A 324 10.50 -4.95 5.57
CA VAL A 324 9.44 -4.98 6.59
C VAL A 324 9.05 -6.42 6.93
N HIS A 325 8.99 -7.29 5.94
CA HIS A 325 8.64 -8.71 6.12
C HIS A 325 9.84 -9.62 6.40
N ARG A 326 10.98 -9.04 6.82
CA ARG A 326 12.19 -9.77 7.22
C ARG A 326 12.85 -10.56 6.07
N GLY A 327 12.59 -10.20 4.82
CA GLY A 327 13.32 -10.65 3.64
C GLY A 327 14.61 -9.86 3.44
N ASP A 328 15.31 -10.16 2.35
CA ASP A 328 16.54 -9.48 1.97
C ASP A 328 16.27 -8.42 0.91
N PRO A 329 16.22 -7.12 1.27
CA PRO A 329 15.90 -6.04 0.34
C PRO A 329 16.98 -5.87 -0.75
N ILE A 330 18.23 -6.28 -0.48
CA ILE A 330 19.32 -6.16 -1.45
C ILE A 330 19.17 -7.18 -2.58
N LYS A 331 18.64 -8.37 -2.28
CA LYS A 331 18.32 -9.35 -3.32
C LYS A 331 17.25 -8.86 -4.28
N LEU A 332 16.27 -8.13 -3.79
CA LEU A 332 15.23 -7.52 -4.63
C LEU A 332 15.80 -6.50 -5.63
N LEU A 333 16.92 -5.85 -5.30
CA LEU A 333 17.59 -4.91 -6.19
C LEU A 333 18.51 -5.61 -7.21
N ASN A 334 18.82 -6.91 -7.01
CA ASN A 334 19.60 -7.69 -7.96
C ASN A 334 18.68 -8.51 -8.87
N ILE A 335 18.16 -7.83 -9.89
CA ILE A 335 17.15 -8.37 -10.81
C ILE A 335 17.71 -9.34 -11.87
N ASP A 336 19.02 -9.32 -12.14
CA ASP A 336 19.61 -10.06 -13.28
C ASP A 336 19.35 -11.57 -13.19
N GLN A 337 19.51 -12.16 -12.00
CA GLN A 337 19.23 -13.59 -11.81
C GLN A 337 17.73 -13.90 -11.95
N ALA A 338 16.89 -13.09 -11.34
CA ALA A 338 15.43 -13.28 -11.42
C ALA A 338 14.89 -13.15 -12.84
N LEU A 339 15.42 -12.21 -13.63
CA LEU A 339 15.10 -12.06 -15.06
C LEU A 339 15.61 -13.24 -15.90
N ALA A 340 16.79 -13.77 -15.58
CA ALA A 340 17.30 -14.98 -16.24
C ALA A 340 16.40 -16.19 -15.96
N ASP A 341 16.03 -16.39 -14.70
CA ASP A 341 15.11 -17.47 -14.28
C ASP A 341 13.71 -17.35 -14.93
N LEU A 342 13.22 -16.11 -15.11
CA LEU A 342 11.94 -15.87 -15.81
C LEU A 342 12.00 -16.20 -17.31
N ARG A 343 13.17 -16.01 -17.95
CA ARG A 343 13.35 -16.33 -19.37
C ARG A 343 13.44 -17.82 -19.64
N GLU A 344 13.89 -18.59 -18.65
CA GLU A 344 14.02 -20.05 -18.75
C GLU A 344 12.72 -20.79 -18.38
N ALA A 345 11.82 -20.13 -17.64
CA ALA A 345 10.58 -20.71 -17.16
C ALA A 345 9.43 -20.55 -18.17
#